data_367b5a909da285eb37b1b6483dd77da6
#
_entry.id   367b5a909da285eb37b1b6483dd77da6
#
_cell.length_a   1.000
_cell.length_b   1.000
_cell.length_c   1.000
_cell.angle_alpha   90.00
_cell.angle_beta   90.00
_cell.angle_gamma   90.00
#
_symmetry.space_group_name_H-M   'P 1'
#
loop_
_entity.id
_entity.type
_entity.pdbx_description
1 polymer ?
#
loop_
_entity_poly.entity_id
_entity_poly.type
_entity_poly.pdbx_seq_one_letter_code
_entity_poly.pdbx_strand_id
1 'polypeptide(L)'
;MHLHILGICGTFMGSLALLARELGHTVSGSDAGVYPPMSTQLEEAGIALCEGYSPTNLEPRPDLVVIGNALSRGNPEVEAVLDAGLPYVSGPQWLAEHVLPGRRVIAVAGTHGKTTTASLVAWLLESAGVAPGFLIGGVPRNFGVSARLGAADAPFVVEADEYDTAFFDKRSKFVHYRPEIAVLGNLEFDHADIFDDLAAIERQFHHLVRTVPGRGRLLVADGEPALDRVLAMGAWTPVVRFGEAAESPWRFELERDDASRFRVIHQDGEANEDAVVDWPLTGTYNARNALAALAAAHACGVDPARGAAALARFESPRRRQELRGEVANIQVIDDFAHHPTAIAATLQGLRAATARGRLLAVVEPRSNTMRLGTLRDRLAESVAAADVAFWYRPEGLDWPLEPIIAASPVPAHLEQDLDALVAALVAEARPYDRIVVMSNGGFGGIHEKLLVALEVAHG
;
A
#
# COMPACT_ATOMS: atom_id res chain seq x y z
N MET A 1 18.66 -14.82 19.56
CA MET A 1 18.30 -13.83 20.59
C MET A 1 16.80 -13.76 20.77
N HIS A 2 16.36 -13.27 21.93
CA HIS A 2 14.95 -13.00 22.18
C HIS A 2 14.62 -11.54 21.83
N LEU A 3 13.76 -11.34 20.84
CA LEU A 3 13.24 -10.05 20.42
C LEU A 3 11.84 -9.85 20.99
N HIS A 4 11.58 -8.70 21.61
CA HIS A 4 10.24 -8.30 22.01
C HIS A 4 9.81 -7.10 21.15
N ILE A 5 8.65 -7.19 20.50
CA ILE A 5 8.17 -6.21 19.52
C ILE A 5 6.93 -5.49 20.05
N LEU A 6 7.03 -4.19 20.30
CA LEU A 6 5.91 -3.35 20.72
C LEU A 6 5.15 -2.85 19.48
N GLY A 7 3.82 -3.02 19.47
CA GLY A 7 2.97 -2.73 18.32
C GLY A 7 3.02 -3.83 17.25
N ILE A 8 3.19 -5.08 17.70
CA ILE A 8 3.48 -6.24 16.83
C ILE A 8 2.37 -6.57 15.83
N CYS A 9 1.12 -6.24 16.12
CA CYS A 9 -0.01 -6.52 15.22
C CYS A 9 -0.18 -5.49 14.10
N GLY A 10 0.62 -4.40 14.11
CA GLY A 10 0.72 -3.50 12.96
C GLY A 10 1.33 -4.21 11.74
N THR A 11 0.85 -3.90 10.52
CA THR A 11 1.25 -4.62 9.29
C THR A 11 2.77 -4.69 9.11
N PHE A 12 3.48 -3.57 9.27
CA PHE A 12 4.94 -3.53 9.16
C PHE A 12 5.63 -4.33 10.27
N MET A 13 5.19 -4.14 11.52
CA MET A 13 5.82 -4.78 12.68
C MET A 13 5.56 -6.28 12.72
N GLY A 14 4.35 -6.73 12.34
CA GLY A 14 4.05 -8.15 12.20
C GLY A 14 4.86 -8.82 11.09
N SER A 15 5.00 -8.16 9.95
CA SER A 15 5.86 -8.63 8.85
C SER A 15 7.32 -8.74 9.30
N LEU A 16 7.82 -7.79 10.08
CA LEU A 16 9.16 -7.83 10.67
C LEU A 16 9.32 -9.00 11.64
N ALA A 17 8.29 -9.28 12.46
CA ALA A 17 8.28 -10.40 13.39
C ALA A 17 8.42 -11.75 12.65
N LEU A 18 7.74 -11.90 11.52
CA LEU A 18 7.87 -13.09 10.66
C LEU A 18 9.30 -13.26 10.13
N LEU A 19 9.91 -12.18 9.62
CA LEU A 19 11.32 -12.20 9.17
C LEU A 19 12.28 -12.58 10.31
N ALA A 20 12.04 -12.04 11.51
CA ALA A 20 12.87 -12.37 12.68
C ALA A 20 12.75 -13.87 13.06
N ARG A 21 11.55 -14.45 12.93
CA ARG A 21 11.35 -15.89 13.11
C ARG A 21 12.09 -16.72 12.06
N GLU A 22 12.00 -16.33 10.78
CA GLU A 22 12.75 -17.00 9.70
C GLU A 22 14.28 -16.93 9.92
N LEU A 23 14.79 -15.85 10.52
CA LEU A 23 16.20 -15.71 10.93
C LEU A 23 16.57 -16.57 12.15
N GLY A 24 15.61 -17.29 12.75
CA GLY A 24 15.85 -18.18 13.89
C GLY A 24 15.83 -17.47 15.25
N HIS A 25 15.29 -16.25 15.34
CA HIS A 25 15.11 -15.57 16.61
C HIS A 25 13.89 -16.09 17.37
N THR A 26 13.93 -16.05 18.70
CA THR A 26 12.73 -16.15 19.53
C THR A 26 12.04 -14.79 19.51
N VAL A 27 10.76 -14.74 19.19
CA VAL A 27 10.00 -13.50 19.07
C VAL A 27 8.79 -13.55 19.98
N SER A 28 8.57 -12.46 20.70
CA SER A 28 7.34 -12.14 21.42
C SER A 28 6.94 -10.69 21.12
N GLY A 29 5.75 -10.29 21.48
CA GLY A 29 5.38 -8.88 21.34
C GLY A 29 4.03 -8.55 21.95
N SER A 30 3.78 -7.26 22.07
CA SER A 30 2.59 -6.67 22.65
C SER A 30 1.89 -5.73 21.67
N ASP A 31 0.57 -5.67 21.75
CA ASP A 31 -0.25 -4.72 20.99
C ASP A 31 -1.54 -4.40 21.75
N ALA A 32 -2.09 -3.22 21.56
CA ALA A 32 -3.41 -2.85 22.11
C ALA A 32 -4.55 -3.59 21.39
N GLY A 33 -4.35 -4.03 20.16
CA GLY A 33 -5.34 -4.70 19.30
C GLY A 33 -4.80 -6.02 18.73
N VAL A 34 -4.99 -7.11 19.49
CA VAL A 34 -4.61 -8.46 19.05
C VAL A 34 -5.81 -9.13 18.39
N TYR A 35 -5.94 -8.98 17.07
CA TYR A 35 -7.05 -9.55 16.28
C TYR A 35 -6.62 -9.99 14.86
N PRO A 36 -7.37 -10.93 14.27
CA PRO A 36 -7.10 -11.39 12.90
C PRO A 36 -7.17 -10.24 11.85
N PRO A 37 -6.43 -10.34 10.72
CA PRO A 37 -5.66 -11.51 10.28
C PRO A 37 -4.22 -11.57 10.82
N MET A 38 -3.67 -10.49 11.36
CA MET A 38 -2.26 -10.45 11.75
C MET A 38 -1.97 -11.34 12.97
N SER A 39 -2.82 -11.31 14.00
CA SER A 39 -2.63 -12.16 15.18
C SER A 39 -2.57 -13.64 14.82
N THR A 40 -3.46 -14.10 13.93
CA THR A 40 -3.46 -15.50 13.45
C THR A 40 -2.15 -15.87 12.76
N GLN A 41 -1.63 -15.02 11.86
CA GLN A 41 -0.35 -15.29 11.18
C GLN A 41 0.83 -15.35 12.16
N LEU A 42 0.83 -14.48 13.16
CA LEU A 42 1.89 -14.46 14.18
C LEU A 42 1.83 -15.68 15.10
N GLU A 43 0.64 -16.08 15.52
CA GLU A 43 0.41 -17.30 16.32
C GLU A 43 0.80 -18.57 15.56
N GLU A 44 0.41 -18.69 14.29
CA GLU A 44 0.81 -19.80 13.41
C GLU A 44 2.34 -19.88 13.24
N ALA A 45 3.03 -18.72 13.26
CA ALA A 45 4.49 -18.65 13.24
C ALA A 45 5.13 -18.96 14.62
N GLY A 46 4.34 -19.30 15.65
CA GLY A 46 4.81 -19.58 16.99
C GLY A 46 5.33 -18.37 17.76
N ILE A 47 4.76 -17.18 17.50
CA ILE A 47 5.09 -15.93 18.18
C ILE A 47 4.13 -15.73 19.35
N ALA A 48 4.69 -15.46 20.54
CA ALA A 48 3.89 -15.17 21.73
C ALA A 48 3.37 -13.74 21.69
N LEU A 49 2.04 -13.57 21.80
CA LEU A 49 1.36 -12.28 21.77
C LEU A 49 0.82 -11.92 23.15
N CYS A 50 1.00 -10.66 23.55
CA CYS A 50 0.42 -10.05 24.75
C CYS A 50 -0.59 -8.98 24.31
N GLU A 51 -1.83 -9.07 24.81
CA GLU A 51 -2.82 -8.03 24.61
C GLU A 51 -2.65 -6.92 25.64
N GLY A 52 -2.53 -5.68 25.17
CA GLY A 52 -2.23 -4.51 25.99
C GLY A 52 -0.73 -4.37 26.30
N TYR A 53 -0.37 -3.19 26.79
CA TYR A 53 0.99 -2.82 27.12
C TYR A 53 1.21 -2.85 28.62
N SER A 54 2.18 -3.66 29.11
CA SER A 54 2.51 -3.81 30.51
C SER A 54 3.99 -4.08 30.70
N PRO A 55 4.64 -3.55 31.75
CA PRO A 55 6.00 -3.92 32.12
C PRO A 55 6.24 -5.43 32.28
N THR A 56 5.17 -6.18 32.63
CA THR A 56 5.24 -7.64 32.81
C THR A 56 5.42 -8.40 31.49
N ASN A 57 5.10 -7.78 30.33
CA ASN A 57 5.29 -8.37 29.01
C ASN A 57 6.80 -8.49 28.66
N LEU A 58 7.66 -7.75 29.36
CA LEU A 58 9.13 -7.80 29.20
C LEU A 58 9.77 -8.95 30.00
N GLU A 59 8.96 -9.87 30.55
CA GLU A 59 9.45 -11.07 31.22
C GLU A 59 9.08 -12.35 30.40
N PRO A 60 10.06 -13.20 30.09
CA PRO A 60 11.50 -13.11 30.41
C PRO A 60 12.17 -11.97 29.67
N ARG A 61 13.16 -11.33 30.33
CA ARG A 61 13.88 -10.15 29.81
C ARG A 61 14.37 -10.40 28.36
N PRO A 62 13.95 -9.56 27.39
CA PRO A 62 14.40 -9.68 26.01
C PRO A 62 15.86 -9.20 25.85
N ASP A 63 16.54 -9.73 24.84
CA ASP A 63 17.86 -9.26 24.42
C ASP A 63 17.78 -7.90 23.72
N LEU A 64 16.67 -7.65 22.99
CA LEU A 64 16.43 -6.42 22.23
C LEU A 64 14.92 -6.16 22.14
N VAL A 65 14.54 -4.90 22.30
CA VAL A 65 13.16 -4.45 22.09
C VAL A 65 13.06 -3.69 20.77
N VAL A 66 12.05 -4.03 19.94
CA VAL A 66 11.76 -3.31 18.70
C VAL A 66 10.49 -2.50 18.88
N ILE A 67 10.57 -1.18 18.75
CA ILE A 67 9.47 -0.26 19.06
C ILE A 67 8.83 0.26 17.77
N GLY A 68 7.52 0.03 17.62
CA GLY A 68 6.71 0.51 16.50
C GLY A 68 6.46 2.03 16.53
N ASN A 69 6.24 2.63 15.37
CA ASN A 69 6.09 4.08 15.23
C ASN A 69 4.78 4.66 15.81
N ALA A 70 3.77 3.83 16.02
CA ALA A 70 2.50 4.26 16.65
C ALA A 70 2.62 4.51 18.17
N LEU A 71 3.73 4.11 18.77
CA LEU A 71 3.96 4.22 20.20
C LEU A 71 4.66 5.54 20.56
N SER A 72 4.37 6.04 21.77
CA SER A 72 4.91 7.30 22.28
C SER A 72 5.27 7.19 23.76
N ARG A 73 5.92 8.23 24.28
CA ARG A 73 6.15 8.40 25.73
C ARG A 73 4.80 8.40 26.46
N GLY A 74 4.81 7.85 27.68
CA GLY A 74 3.61 7.58 28.46
C GLY A 74 2.99 6.20 28.27
N ASN A 75 3.41 5.43 27.26
CA ASN A 75 3.05 4.01 27.16
C ASN A 75 3.78 3.24 28.25
N PRO A 76 3.09 2.44 29.11
CA PRO A 76 3.69 1.82 30.29
C PRO A 76 4.83 0.86 29.97
N GLU A 77 4.77 0.18 28.83
CA GLU A 77 5.82 -0.75 28.41
C GLU A 77 7.02 -0.02 27.81
N VAL A 78 6.79 1.06 27.06
CA VAL A 78 7.86 1.96 26.58
C VAL A 78 8.62 2.56 27.76
N GLU A 79 7.91 3.07 28.78
CA GLU A 79 8.56 3.64 29.97
C GLU A 79 9.37 2.57 30.72
N ALA A 80 8.86 1.34 30.83
CA ALA A 80 9.61 0.25 31.47
C ALA A 80 10.88 -0.13 30.71
N VAL A 81 10.84 -0.11 29.37
CA VAL A 81 12.04 -0.34 28.51
C VAL A 81 13.11 0.72 28.82
N LEU A 82 12.70 2.00 28.88
CA LEU A 82 13.61 3.12 29.13
C LEU A 82 14.17 3.08 30.57
N ASP A 83 13.33 2.86 31.57
CA ASP A 83 13.71 2.82 32.98
C ASP A 83 14.66 1.66 33.29
N ALA A 84 14.44 0.50 32.68
CA ALA A 84 15.27 -0.68 32.84
C ALA A 84 16.57 -0.63 32.00
N GLY A 85 16.75 0.40 31.16
CA GLY A 85 17.91 0.52 30.25
C GLY A 85 18.02 -0.67 29.30
N LEU A 86 16.89 -1.20 28.82
CA LEU A 86 16.90 -2.29 27.84
C LEU A 86 17.41 -1.75 26.49
N PRO A 87 18.19 -2.55 25.74
CA PRO A 87 18.50 -2.22 24.36
C PRO A 87 17.23 -2.11 23.54
N TYR A 88 17.08 -1.03 22.76
CA TYR A 88 15.94 -0.85 21.88
C TYR A 88 16.32 -0.21 20.55
N VAL A 89 15.55 -0.55 19.50
CA VAL A 89 15.68 -0.02 18.14
C VAL A 89 14.27 0.17 17.53
N SER A 90 14.23 0.89 16.42
CA SER A 90 13.03 0.95 15.59
C SER A 90 12.93 -0.25 14.64
N GLY A 91 11.72 -0.54 14.15
CA GLY A 91 11.53 -1.60 13.15
C GLY A 91 12.36 -1.39 11.89
N PRO A 92 12.35 -0.19 11.24
CA PRO A 92 13.17 0.10 10.07
C PRO A 92 14.68 -0.02 10.31
N GLN A 93 15.15 0.38 11.49
CA GLN A 93 16.56 0.21 11.87
C GLN A 93 16.91 -1.28 11.99
N TRP A 94 16.07 -2.06 12.68
CA TRP A 94 16.29 -3.50 12.83
C TRP A 94 16.35 -4.21 11.47
N LEU A 95 15.41 -3.88 10.56
CA LEU A 95 15.39 -4.41 9.20
C LEU A 95 16.70 -4.10 8.47
N ALA A 96 17.16 -2.84 8.56
CA ALA A 96 18.40 -2.38 7.93
C ALA A 96 19.67 -3.06 8.46
N GLU A 97 19.68 -3.45 9.72
CA GLU A 97 20.85 -4.03 10.38
C GLU A 97 20.92 -5.56 10.27
N HIS A 98 19.74 -6.23 10.22
CA HIS A 98 19.67 -7.69 10.32
C HIS A 98 19.20 -8.42 9.05
N VAL A 99 18.48 -7.74 8.16
CA VAL A 99 17.90 -8.36 6.96
C VAL A 99 18.53 -7.85 5.66
N LEU A 100 18.73 -6.52 5.55
CA LEU A 100 19.17 -5.89 4.31
C LEU A 100 20.68 -5.97 3.99
N PRO A 101 21.60 -6.20 4.94
CA PRO A 101 23.03 -6.19 4.65
C PRO A 101 23.40 -7.24 3.58
N GLY A 102 24.19 -6.79 2.59
CA GLY A 102 24.64 -7.65 1.49
C GLY A 102 23.61 -7.90 0.38
N ARG A 103 22.38 -7.43 0.52
CA ARG A 103 21.31 -7.58 -0.47
C ARG A 103 21.18 -6.37 -1.37
N ARG A 104 20.76 -6.60 -2.61
CA ARG A 104 20.28 -5.53 -3.50
C ARG A 104 18.88 -5.13 -3.05
N VAL A 105 18.75 -3.98 -2.40
CA VAL A 105 17.46 -3.49 -1.91
C VAL A 105 16.75 -2.69 -3.00
N ILE A 106 15.48 -3.01 -3.23
CA ILE A 106 14.55 -2.30 -4.11
C ILE A 106 13.49 -1.65 -3.23
N ALA A 107 13.52 -0.32 -3.13
CA ALA A 107 12.54 0.45 -2.37
C ALA A 107 11.46 1.00 -3.29
N VAL A 108 10.20 0.79 -2.95
CA VAL A 108 9.05 1.31 -3.71
C VAL A 108 8.38 2.39 -2.89
N ALA A 109 8.55 3.65 -3.30
CA ALA A 109 8.03 4.84 -2.65
C ALA A 109 7.02 5.58 -3.54
N GLY A 110 6.14 6.35 -2.89
CA GLY A 110 5.09 7.13 -3.54
C GLY A 110 3.90 7.27 -2.62
N THR A 111 3.03 8.24 -2.84
CA THR A 111 1.81 8.40 -2.04
C THR A 111 0.85 7.25 -2.29
N HIS A 112 0.68 6.82 -3.54
CA HIS A 112 -0.24 5.77 -3.95
C HIS A 112 0.47 4.62 -4.67
N GLY A 113 -0.13 3.43 -4.67
CA GLY A 113 0.33 2.29 -5.46
C GLY A 113 1.53 1.52 -4.88
N LYS A 114 2.13 1.95 -3.76
CA LYS A 114 3.30 1.30 -3.13
C LYS A 114 3.15 -0.21 -3.00
N THR A 115 2.08 -0.66 -2.33
CA THR A 115 1.80 -2.08 -2.05
C THR A 115 1.67 -2.90 -3.34
N THR A 116 0.90 -2.38 -4.31
CA THR A 116 0.70 -3.06 -5.60
C THR A 116 2.00 -3.16 -6.38
N THR A 117 2.76 -2.05 -6.48
CA THR A 117 4.03 -2.02 -7.20
C THR A 117 5.08 -2.92 -6.54
N ALA A 118 5.22 -2.89 -5.21
CA ALA A 118 6.14 -3.78 -4.50
C ALA A 118 5.77 -5.26 -4.70
N SER A 119 4.46 -5.58 -4.68
CA SER A 119 3.97 -6.94 -4.95
C SER A 119 4.26 -7.38 -6.38
N LEU A 120 4.08 -6.47 -7.36
CA LEU A 120 4.42 -6.72 -8.77
C LEU A 120 5.93 -6.97 -8.94
N VAL A 121 6.80 -6.15 -8.33
CA VAL A 121 8.26 -6.35 -8.37
C VAL A 121 8.64 -7.72 -7.80
N ALA A 122 8.12 -8.06 -6.61
CA ALA A 122 8.39 -9.36 -6.00
C ALA A 122 7.91 -10.52 -6.88
N TRP A 123 6.71 -10.41 -7.47
CA TRP A 123 6.16 -11.43 -8.37
C TRP A 123 6.98 -11.60 -9.65
N LEU A 124 7.44 -10.52 -10.27
CA LEU A 124 8.26 -10.57 -11.47
C LEU A 124 9.59 -11.25 -11.21
N LEU A 125 10.25 -10.93 -10.09
CA LEU A 125 11.49 -11.59 -9.66
C LEU A 125 11.26 -13.07 -9.36
N GLU A 126 10.19 -13.42 -8.66
CA GLU A 126 9.81 -14.82 -8.36
C GLU A 126 9.57 -15.62 -9.64
N SER A 127 8.79 -15.06 -10.58
CA SER A 127 8.49 -15.68 -11.87
C SER A 127 9.73 -15.85 -12.75
N ALA A 128 10.77 -15.06 -12.51
CA ALA A 128 12.08 -15.20 -13.13
C ALA A 128 13.00 -16.22 -12.40
N GLY A 129 12.53 -16.82 -11.30
CA GLY A 129 13.30 -17.81 -10.53
C GLY A 129 14.35 -17.20 -9.60
N VAL A 130 14.22 -15.89 -9.27
CA VAL A 130 15.18 -15.17 -8.43
C VAL A 130 14.95 -15.42 -6.94
N ALA A 131 13.75 -15.85 -6.53
CA ALA A 131 13.35 -16.08 -5.13
C ALA A 131 13.62 -14.87 -4.20
N PRO A 132 13.02 -13.67 -4.49
CA PRO A 132 13.31 -12.46 -3.76
C PRO A 132 12.87 -12.52 -2.30
N GLY A 133 13.58 -11.77 -1.44
CA GLY A 133 13.03 -11.38 -0.15
C GLY A 133 12.09 -10.18 -0.31
N PHE A 134 11.15 -10.02 0.62
CA PHE A 134 10.30 -8.83 0.63
C PHE A 134 9.70 -8.53 2.00
N LEU A 135 9.35 -7.26 2.20
CA LEU A 135 8.45 -6.76 3.25
C LEU A 135 7.49 -5.75 2.61
N ILE A 136 6.22 -6.10 2.57
CA ILE A 136 5.16 -5.37 1.87
C ILE A 136 4.02 -5.06 2.85
N GLY A 137 3.46 -3.87 2.79
CA GLY A 137 2.42 -3.36 3.67
C GLY A 137 1.02 -3.98 3.48
N GLY A 138 0.94 -5.11 2.80
CA GLY A 138 -0.25 -5.92 2.58
C GLY A 138 0.13 -7.37 2.34
N VAL A 139 -0.85 -8.23 2.10
CA VAL A 139 -0.61 -9.64 1.78
C VAL A 139 -0.77 -9.85 0.27
N PRO A 140 0.33 -9.94 -0.51
CA PRO A 140 0.25 -10.29 -1.93
C PRO A 140 -0.31 -11.71 -2.09
N ARG A 141 -1.36 -11.85 -2.88
CA ARG A 141 -2.09 -13.14 -3.00
C ARG A 141 -1.24 -14.25 -3.60
N ASN A 142 -0.35 -13.91 -4.52
CA ASN A 142 0.59 -14.87 -5.11
C ASN A 142 1.54 -15.51 -4.08
N PHE A 143 1.76 -14.88 -2.92
CA PHE A 143 2.67 -15.36 -1.88
C PHE A 143 1.96 -15.82 -0.61
N GLY A 144 0.78 -15.27 -0.31
CA GLY A 144 0.01 -15.57 0.90
C GLY A 144 0.58 -15.00 2.21
N VAL A 145 1.73 -14.32 2.15
CA VAL A 145 2.42 -13.70 3.31
C VAL A 145 2.84 -12.27 2.97
N SER A 146 2.97 -11.43 3.99
CA SER A 146 3.39 -10.03 3.84
C SER A 146 4.91 -9.83 3.85
N ALA A 147 5.66 -10.84 4.30
CA ALA A 147 7.13 -10.82 4.34
C ALA A 147 7.73 -12.20 4.17
N ARG A 148 8.92 -12.25 3.60
CA ARG A 148 9.73 -13.45 3.37
C ARG A 148 11.20 -13.05 3.22
N LEU A 149 12.14 -13.84 3.78
CA LEU A 149 13.57 -13.57 3.60
C LEU A 149 14.04 -13.81 2.15
N GLY A 150 13.46 -14.79 1.46
CA GLY A 150 13.93 -15.22 0.15
C GLY A 150 15.33 -15.83 0.18
N ALA A 151 15.94 -16.05 -0.99
CA ALA A 151 17.31 -16.53 -1.08
C ALA A 151 18.31 -15.49 -0.54
N ALA A 152 19.42 -15.95 0.04
CA ALA A 152 20.36 -15.08 0.78
C ALA A 152 21.00 -13.98 -0.09
N ASP A 153 21.25 -14.28 -1.36
CA ASP A 153 21.86 -13.39 -2.36
C ASP A 153 20.83 -12.72 -3.29
N ALA A 154 19.54 -13.04 -3.09
CA ALA A 154 18.47 -12.46 -3.90
C ALA A 154 18.17 -10.99 -3.50
N PRO A 155 17.64 -10.18 -4.44
CA PRO A 155 17.13 -8.86 -4.12
C PRO A 155 16.08 -8.88 -3.01
N PHE A 156 16.00 -7.77 -2.27
CA PHE A 156 14.98 -7.58 -1.24
C PHE A 156 14.08 -6.40 -1.62
N VAL A 157 12.80 -6.65 -1.76
CA VAL A 157 11.79 -5.65 -2.10
C VAL A 157 11.17 -5.10 -0.83
N VAL A 158 11.22 -3.79 -0.63
CA VAL A 158 10.60 -3.13 0.53
C VAL A 158 9.62 -2.06 0.08
N GLU A 159 8.41 -2.10 0.65
CA GLU A 159 7.48 -0.98 0.54
C GLU A 159 8.01 0.17 1.40
N ALA A 160 8.38 1.26 0.75
CA ALA A 160 9.10 2.37 1.33
C ALA A 160 8.13 3.49 1.69
N ASP A 161 7.70 3.47 2.95
CA ASP A 161 6.73 4.40 3.52
C ASP A 161 7.42 5.68 4.04
N GLU A 162 6.80 6.83 3.79
CA GLU A 162 7.24 8.15 4.21
C GLU A 162 6.97 8.47 5.69
N TYR A 163 6.20 7.66 6.41
CA TYR A 163 5.95 7.84 7.84
C TYR A 163 7.23 7.86 8.67
N ASP A 164 7.19 8.56 9.79
CA ASP A 164 8.26 8.59 10.78
C ASP A 164 8.56 7.18 11.33
N THR A 165 9.79 7.00 11.77
CA THR A 165 10.36 5.69 12.12
C THR A 165 9.92 5.22 13.51
N ALA A 166 9.98 6.10 14.51
CA ALA A 166 9.60 5.84 15.90
C ALA A 166 9.48 7.15 16.69
N PHE A 167 9.01 7.10 17.94
CA PHE A 167 8.92 8.30 18.79
C PHE A 167 10.28 8.97 19.01
N PHE A 168 11.37 8.22 18.98
CA PHE A 168 12.74 8.68 19.18
C PHE A 168 13.52 8.95 17.87
N ASP A 169 12.94 8.59 16.72
CA ASP A 169 13.51 8.85 15.39
C ASP A 169 12.41 9.34 14.43
N LYS A 170 12.44 10.63 14.14
CA LYS A 170 11.44 11.32 13.31
C LYS A 170 11.78 11.37 11.82
N ARG A 171 12.83 10.69 11.38
CA ARG A 171 13.12 10.48 9.97
C ARG A 171 12.13 9.49 9.37
N SER A 172 11.81 9.64 8.10
CA SER A 172 10.99 8.66 7.39
C SER A 172 11.65 7.29 7.35
N LYS A 173 10.83 6.24 7.44
CA LYS A 173 11.28 4.83 7.49
C LYS A 173 12.24 4.46 6.36
N PHE A 174 11.98 4.95 5.15
CA PHE A 174 12.75 4.60 3.96
C PHE A 174 14.22 5.07 3.98
N VAL A 175 14.59 6.04 4.81
CA VAL A 175 15.97 6.49 4.94
C VAL A 175 16.88 5.38 5.50
N HIS A 176 16.30 4.46 6.27
CA HIS A 176 17.03 3.33 6.83
C HIS A 176 17.38 2.25 5.79
N TYR A 177 16.61 2.13 4.71
CA TYR A 177 16.70 0.99 3.77
C TYR A 177 17.88 1.06 2.82
N ARG A 178 18.43 2.24 2.56
CA ARG A 178 19.60 2.46 1.68
C ARG A 178 19.50 1.67 0.37
N PRO A 179 18.44 1.86 -0.43
CA PRO A 179 18.19 1.03 -1.59
C PRO A 179 19.25 1.24 -2.68
N GLU A 180 19.53 0.19 -3.46
CA GLU A 180 20.26 0.30 -4.71
C GLU A 180 19.34 0.74 -5.86
N ILE A 181 18.06 0.35 -5.80
CA ILE A 181 17.02 0.76 -6.74
C ILE A 181 15.89 1.42 -5.95
N ALA A 182 15.56 2.66 -6.26
CA ALA A 182 14.41 3.34 -5.70
C ALA A 182 13.39 3.66 -6.81
N VAL A 183 12.15 3.18 -6.62
CA VAL A 183 11.00 3.53 -7.45
C VAL A 183 10.26 4.68 -6.79
N LEU A 184 10.09 5.79 -7.51
CA LEU A 184 9.32 6.96 -7.10
C LEU A 184 8.11 7.07 -8.03
N GLY A 185 6.95 6.58 -7.58
CA GLY A 185 5.76 6.42 -8.42
C GLY A 185 4.91 7.68 -8.57
N ASN A 186 4.72 8.41 -7.51
CA ASN A 186 3.94 9.66 -7.45
C ASN A 186 4.20 10.35 -6.12
N LEU A 187 3.84 11.64 -6.02
CA LEU A 187 3.97 12.38 -4.78
C LEU A 187 2.90 13.45 -4.66
N GLU A 188 1.99 13.26 -3.71
CA GLU A 188 0.94 14.20 -3.34
C GLU A 188 0.98 14.49 -1.83
N PHE A 189 0.23 15.50 -1.40
CA PHE A 189 0.06 15.78 0.02
C PHE A 189 -0.85 14.74 0.67
N ASP A 190 -0.31 14.01 1.61
CA ASP A 190 -1.01 13.08 2.50
C ASP A 190 -0.34 13.10 3.88
N HIS A 191 -0.84 12.30 4.83
CA HIS A 191 -0.28 12.21 6.19
C HIS A 191 -0.22 13.56 6.91
N ALA A 192 -1.32 14.33 6.84
CA ALA A 192 -1.46 15.66 7.45
C ALA A 192 -1.33 15.65 9.00
N ASP A 193 -1.27 14.48 9.61
CA ASP A 193 -0.98 14.26 11.03
C ASP A 193 0.51 14.40 11.38
N ILE A 194 1.41 14.28 10.39
CA ILE A 194 2.87 14.37 10.59
C ILE A 194 3.57 15.34 9.63
N PHE A 195 2.92 15.78 8.57
CA PHE A 195 3.47 16.75 7.61
C PHE A 195 2.57 17.97 7.47
N ASP A 196 3.17 19.15 7.57
CA ASP A 196 2.45 20.43 7.45
C ASP A 196 2.05 20.72 6.00
N ASP A 197 2.89 20.34 5.03
CA ASP A 197 2.74 20.63 3.62
C ASP A 197 3.44 19.62 2.70
N LEU A 198 3.19 19.72 1.40
CA LEU A 198 3.83 18.88 0.38
C LEU A 198 5.35 19.06 0.37
N ALA A 199 5.86 20.27 0.63
CA ALA A 199 7.29 20.54 0.65
C ALA A 199 8.00 19.78 1.80
N ALA A 200 7.30 19.52 2.91
CA ALA A 200 7.82 18.68 3.98
C ALA A 200 8.00 17.22 3.51
N ILE A 201 7.04 16.69 2.74
CA ILE A 201 7.12 15.34 2.16
C ILE A 201 8.22 15.29 1.08
N GLU A 202 8.31 16.29 0.21
CA GLU A 202 9.37 16.41 -0.81
C GLU A 202 10.77 16.35 -0.18
N ARG A 203 10.98 17.00 0.97
CA ARG A 203 12.25 16.92 1.72
C ARG A 203 12.54 15.50 2.20
N GLN A 204 11.53 14.74 2.63
CA GLN A 204 11.74 13.34 3.02
C GLN A 204 12.11 12.49 1.80
N PHE A 205 11.40 12.64 0.68
CA PHE A 205 11.75 11.95 -0.55
C PHE A 205 13.16 12.30 -1.03
N HIS A 206 13.58 13.56 -0.89
CA HIS A 206 14.98 13.92 -1.17
C HIS A 206 15.97 13.24 -0.22
N HIS A 207 15.60 13.01 1.06
CA HIS A 207 16.45 12.21 1.95
C HIS A 207 16.59 10.76 1.46
N LEU A 208 15.53 10.15 0.91
CA LEU A 208 15.63 8.84 0.26
C LEU A 208 16.56 8.89 -0.95
N VAL A 209 16.38 9.85 -1.87
CA VAL A 209 17.22 10.02 -3.07
C VAL A 209 18.70 10.09 -2.71
N ARG A 210 19.05 10.79 -1.63
CA ARG A 210 20.45 10.93 -1.12
C ARG A 210 21.05 9.62 -0.62
N THR A 211 20.25 8.61 -0.30
CA THR A 211 20.74 7.32 0.21
C THR A 211 21.03 6.32 -0.92
N VAL A 212 20.55 6.58 -2.14
CA VAL A 212 20.75 5.70 -3.28
C VAL A 212 22.16 5.87 -3.85
N PRO A 213 22.97 4.81 -3.96
CA PRO A 213 24.35 4.93 -4.43
C PRO A 213 24.44 5.27 -5.93
N GLY A 214 25.53 5.93 -6.35
CA GLY A 214 25.73 6.32 -7.75
C GLY A 214 25.73 5.16 -8.76
N ARG A 215 26.02 3.93 -8.33
CA ARG A 215 25.87 2.72 -9.16
C ARG A 215 24.43 2.19 -9.28
N GLY A 216 23.53 2.72 -8.46
CA GLY A 216 22.11 2.33 -8.40
C GLY A 216 21.28 2.92 -9.51
N ARG A 217 19.94 2.95 -9.29
CA ARG A 217 18.95 3.52 -10.21
C ARG A 217 17.84 4.22 -9.44
N LEU A 218 17.47 5.41 -9.92
CA LEU A 218 16.23 6.09 -9.56
C LEU A 218 15.23 5.88 -10.69
N LEU A 219 14.19 5.10 -10.47
CA LEU A 219 13.09 4.89 -11.41
C LEU A 219 11.99 5.88 -11.03
N VAL A 220 11.74 6.88 -11.86
CA VAL A 220 10.91 8.04 -11.49
C VAL A 220 9.80 8.22 -12.50
N ALA A 221 8.56 8.25 -12.01
CA ALA A 221 7.40 8.51 -12.88
C ALA A 221 7.53 9.86 -13.58
N ASP A 222 7.12 9.91 -14.85
CA ASP A 222 6.98 11.16 -15.59
C ASP A 222 5.68 11.88 -15.22
N GLY A 223 5.58 13.17 -15.57
CA GLY A 223 4.38 13.96 -15.32
C GLY A 223 4.10 14.27 -13.83
N GLU A 224 5.08 14.07 -12.93
CA GLU A 224 4.96 14.29 -11.49
C GLU A 224 5.80 15.50 -11.03
N PRO A 225 5.22 16.73 -11.03
CA PRO A 225 5.98 17.94 -10.72
C PRO A 225 6.62 17.94 -9.32
N ALA A 226 6.02 17.27 -8.34
CA ALA A 226 6.58 17.14 -7.01
C ALA A 226 7.88 16.31 -7.03
N LEU A 227 7.92 15.22 -7.79
CA LEU A 227 9.14 14.42 -7.96
C LEU A 227 10.21 15.18 -8.73
N ASP A 228 9.84 16.03 -9.70
CA ASP A 228 10.80 16.90 -10.40
C ASP A 228 11.45 17.89 -9.44
N ARG A 229 10.69 18.47 -8.51
CA ARG A 229 11.24 19.35 -7.45
C ARG A 229 12.15 18.58 -6.50
N VAL A 230 11.80 17.33 -6.14
CA VAL A 230 12.67 16.46 -5.34
C VAL A 230 14.01 16.23 -6.03
N LEU A 231 14.00 15.89 -7.31
CA LEU A 231 15.24 15.68 -8.08
C LEU A 231 16.06 16.97 -8.26
N ALA A 232 15.38 18.11 -8.39
CA ALA A 232 16.04 19.42 -8.50
C ALA A 232 16.80 19.83 -7.22
N MET A 233 16.46 19.27 -6.06
CA MET A 233 17.23 19.44 -4.81
C MET A 233 18.60 18.74 -4.88
N GLY A 234 18.80 17.84 -5.86
CA GLY A 234 20.03 17.08 -6.13
C GLY A 234 19.76 15.59 -6.27
N ALA A 235 20.37 15.00 -7.31
CA ALA A 235 20.39 13.56 -7.55
C ALA A 235 21.80 13.16 -8.01
N TRP A 236 22.33 12.09 -7.45
CA TRP A 236 23.69 11.59 -7.71
C TRP A 236 23.69 10.21 -8.34
N THR A 237 22.50 9.67 -8.55
CA THR A 237 22.25 8.34 -9.11
C THR A 237 21.58 8.51 -10.47
N PRO A 238 21.88 7.68 -11.48
CA PRO A 238 21.19 7.71 -12.76
C PRO A 238 19.66 7.65 -12.60
N VAL A 239 18.97 8.59 -13.23
CA VAL A 239 17.49 8.69 -13.25
C VAL A 239 16.97 8.07 -14.54
N VAL A 240 16.05 7.13 -14.42
CA VAL A 240 15.32 6.51 -15.52
C VAL A 240 13.85 6.87 -15.38
N ARG A 241 13.29 7.54 -16.38
CA ARG A 241 11.88 7.93 -16.38
C ARG A 241 11.00 6.78 -16.88
N PHE A 242 9.79 6.70 -16.33
CA PHE A 242 8.75 5.79 -16.77
C PHE A 242 7.38 6.45 -16.74
N GLY A 243 6.52 6.13 -17.69
CA GLY A 243 5.13 6.62 -17.74
C GLY A 243 4.55 6.65 -19.14
N GLU A 244 3.91 7.76 -19.51
CA GLU A 244 3.21 7.94 -20.78
C GLU A 244 3.93 8.90 -21.73
N ALA A 245 4.93 9.64 -21.25
CA ALA A 245 5.66 10.58 -22.07
C ALA A 245 6.48 9.86 -23.15
N ALA A 246 6.43 10.38 -24.39
CA ALA A 246 7.09 9.75 -25.54
C ALA A 246 8.61 9.65 -25.39
N GLU A 247 9.21 10.57 -24.62
CA GLU A 247 10.65 10.62 -24.32
C GLU A 247 11.06 9.68 -23.16
N SER A 248 10.09 9.12 -22.43
CA SER A 248 10.41 8.20 -21.33
C SER A 248 10.97 6.89 -21.85
N PRO A 249 12.14 6.43 -21.35
CA PRO A 249 12.73 5.14 -21.73
C PRO A 249 11.80 3.95 -21.50
N TRP A 250 10.99 4.03 -20.46
CA TRP A 250 9.93 3.08 -20.16
C TRP A 250 8.58 3.75 -20.35
N ARG A 251 7.79 3.29 -21.31
CA ARG A 251 6.45 3.82 -21.55
C ARG A 251 5.47 2.72 -21.91
N PHE A 252 4.19 3.03 -21.88
CA PHE A 252 3.15 2.12 -22.32
C PHE A 252 2.14 2.81 -23.23
N GLU A 253 1.49 2.00 -24.06
CA GLU A 253 0.38 2.40 -24.93
C GLU A 253 -0.79 1.46 -24.67
N LEU A 254 -1.96 2.02 -24.34
CA LEU A 254 -3.15 1.22 -24.09
C LEU A 254 -3.65 0.57 -25.39
N GLU A 255 -3.93 -0.74 -25.36
CA GLU A 255 -4.64 -1.47 -26.41
C GLU A 255 -6.12 -1.68 -26.05
N ARG A 256 -6.46 -1.52 -24.75
CA ARG A 256 -7.83 -1.44 -24.23
C ARG A 256 -7.96 -0.27 -23.27
N ASP A 257 -9.09 0.44 -23.34
CA ASP A 257 -9.33 1.64 -22.53
C ASP A 257 -9.36 1.35 -21.03
N ASP A 258 -9.68 0.13 -20.64
CA ASP A 258 -9.68 -0.32 -19.24
C ASP A 258 -8.26 -0.66 -18.72
N ALA A 259 -7.23 -0.54 -19.57
CA ALA A 259 -5.86 -0.90 -19.28
C ALA A 259 -5.64 -2.38 -18.90
N SER A 260 -6.60 -3.27 -19.18
CA SER A 260 -6.40 -4.73 -19.03
C SER A 260 -5.46 -5.30 -20.10
N ARG A 261 -5.21 -4.54 -21.16
CA ARG A 261 -4.25 -4.88 -22.19
C ARG A 261 -3.53 -3.63 -22.70
N PHE A 262 -2.19 -3.67 -22.67
CA PHE A 262 -1.34 -2.55 -23.11
C PHE A 262 0.01 -3.05 -23.59
N ARG A 263 0.63 -2.27 -24.45
CA ARG A 263 2.00 -2.49 -24.93
C ARG A 263 2.97 -1.75 -24.03
N VAL A 264 3.99 -2.42 -23.55
CA VAL A 264 5.14 -1.84 -22.87
C VAL A 264 6.24 -1.64 -23.90
N ILE A 265 6.84 -0.48 -23.91
CA ILE A 265 7.95 -0.09 -24.77
C ILE A 265 9.12 0.28 -23.88
N HIS A 266 10.22 -0.44 -24.01
CA HIS A 266 11.48 -0.12 -23.35
C HIS A 266 12.52 0.27 -24.39
N GLN A 267 13.09 1.46 -24.26
CA GLN A 267 14.14 1.97 -25.12
C GLN A 267 15.47 1.99 -24.37
N ASP A 268 16.42 1.18 -24.81
CA ASP A 268 17.80 1.18 -24.34
C ASP A 268 18.74 1.51 -25.53
N GLY A 269 19.15 2.77 -25.57
CA GLY A 269 19.92 3.30 -26.69
C GLY A 269 19.13 3.28 -28.01
N GLU A 270 19.63 2.57 -29.01
CA GLU A 270 18.95 2.40 -30.31
C GLU A 270 18.03 1.18 -30.37
N ALA A 271 18.07 0.31 -29.35
CA ALA A 271 17.22 -0.87 -29.27
C ALA A 271 15.86 -0.53 -28.65
N ASN A 272 14.79 -1.04 -29.26
CA ASN A 272 13.45 -1.04 -28.68
C ASN A 272 13.06 -2.47 -28.34
N GLU A 273 12.62 -2.69 -27.12
CA GLU A 273 12.06 -3.94 -26.65
C GLU A 273 10.59 -3.71 -26.36
N ASP A 274 9.72 -4.31 -27.15
CA ASP A 274 8.28 -4.19 -27.00
C ASP A 274 7.71 -5.49 -26.42
N ALA A 275 6.81 -5.36 -25.45
CA ALA A 275 6.10 -6.49 -24.87
C ALA A 275 4.64 -6.12 -24.64
N VAL A 276 3.74 -7.10 -24.77
CA VAL A 276 2.32 -6.89 -24.51
C VAL A 276 1.98 -7.50 -23.16
N VAL A 277 1.35 -6.70 -22.30
CA VAL A 277 0.73 -7.14 -21.07
C VAL A 277 -0.75 -7.37 -21.36
N ASP A 278 -1.26 -8.55 -21.00
CA ASP A 278 -2.69 -8.90 -20.99
C ASP A 278 -2.96 -9.56 -19.63
N TRP A 279 -3.68 -8.86 -18.76
CA TRP A 279 -3.77 -9.19 -17.35
C TRP A 279 -5.15 -8.88 -16.75
N PRO A 280 -5.47 -9.40 -15.54
CA PRO A 280 -6.82 -9.23 -14.97
C PRO A 280 -7.07 -7.86 -14.33
N LEU A 281 -6.05 -7.00 -14.13
CA LEU A 281 -6.22 -5.72 -13.45
C LEU A 281 -6.69 -4.64 -14.43
N THR A 282 -7.35 -3.62 -13.89
CA THR A 282 -7.88 -2.49 -14.65
C THR A 282 -7.40 -1.15 -14.11
N GLY A 283 -7.51 -0.11 -14.93
CA GLY A 283 -7.12 1.25 -14.61
C GLY A 283 -5.67 1.60 -15.01
N THR A 284 -5.52 2.76 -15.63
CA THR A 284 -4.22 3.28 -16.11
C THR A 284 -3.18 3.36 -15.00
N TYR A 285 -3.60 3.66 -13.75
CA TYR A 285 -2.70 3.67 -12.60
C TYR A 285 -2.08 2.29 -12.32
N ASN A 286 -2.80 1.19 -12.58
CA ASN A 286 -2.24 -0.16 -12.48
C ASN A 286 -1.26 -0.45 -13.61
N ALA A 287 -1.53 0.03 -14.84
CA ALA A 287 -0.56 -0.05 -15.94
C ALA A 287 0.75 0.70 -15.60
N ARG A 288 0.65 1.89 -14.97
CA ARG A 288 1.82 2.62 -14.44
C ARG A 288 2.56 1.84 -13.36
N ASN A 289 1.84 1.22 -12.42
CA ASN A 289 2.44 0.36 -11.40
C ASN A 289 3.18 -0.84 -12.02
N ALA A 290 2.58 -1.47 -13.04
CA ALA A 290 3.21 -2.57 -13.76
C ALA A 290 4.47 -2.13 -14.52
N LEU A 291 4.42 -0.97 -15.18
CA LEU A 291 5.56 -0.40 -15.87
C LEU A 291 6.74 -0.13 -14.92
N ALA A 292 6.45 0.49 -13.78
CA ALA A 292 7.43 0.72 -12.70
C ALA A 292 8.07 -0.58 -12.21
N ALA A 293 7.23 -1.61 -12.02
CA ALA A 293 7.68 -2.92 -11.57
C ALA A 293 8.52 -3.65 -12.63
N LEU A 294 8.15 -3.56 -13.92
CA LEU A 294 8.94 -4.11 -15.02
C LEU A 294 10.31 -3.43 -15.10
N ALA A 295 10.37 -2.10 -15.00
CA ALA A 295 11.62 -1.36 -14.99
C ALA A 295 12.52 -1.76 -13.80
N ALA A 296 11.93 -1.95 -12.60
CA ALA A 296 12.68 -2.39 -11.42
C ALA A 296 13.17 -3.85 -11.55
N ALA A 297 12.36 -4.75 -12.07
CA ALA A 297 12.72 -6.14 -12.31
C ALA A 297 13.79 -6.25 -13.39
N HIS A 298 13.69 -5.44 -14.45
CA HIS A 298 14.69 -5.37 -15.53
C HIS A 298 16.06 -4.90 -14.99
N ALA A 299 16.09 -3.92 -14.10
CA ALA A 299 17.32 -3.50 -13.42
C ALA A 299 17.97 -4.62 -12.59
N CYS A 300 17.22 -5.70 -12.31
CA CYS A 300 17.70 -6.93 -11.68
C CYS A 300 17.94 -8.07 -12.69
N GLY A 301 17.88 -7.81 -14.00
CA GLY A 301 18.16 -8.76 -15.05
C GLY A 301 16.97 -9.57 -15.56
N VAL A 302 15.73 -9.17 -15.22
CA VAL A 302 14.53 -9.80 -15.79
C VAL A 302 14.26 -9.22 -17.18
N ASP A 303 14.15 -10.08 -18.15
CA ASP A 303 13.77 -9.71 -19.53
C ASP A 303 12.35 -9.11 -19.56
N PRO A 304 12.13 -7.97 -20.26
CA PRO A 304 10.83 -7.29 -20.29
C PRO A 304 9.68 -8.15 -20.84
N ALA A 305 9.92 -8.94 -21.89
CA ALA A 305 8.90 -9.80 -22.48
C ALA A 305 8.53 -10.95 -21.53
N ARG A 306 9.53 -11.54 -20.85
CA ARG A 306 9.28 -12.53 -19.80
C ARG A 306 8.51 -11.94 -18.62
N GLY A 307 8.86 -10.73 -18.21
CA GLY A 307 8.15 -10.00 -17.16
C GLY A 307 6.70 -9.73 -17.56
N ALA A 308 6.45 -9.18 -18.73
CA ALA A 308 5.12 -8.91 -19.26
C ALA A 308 4.24 -10.18 -19.29
N ALA A 309 4.77 -11.30 -19.76
CA ALA A 309 4.07 -12.57 -19.76
C ALA A 309 3.74 -13.09 -18.35
N ALA A 310 4.58 -12.81 -17.35
CA ALA A 310 4.34 -13.20 -15.96
C ALA A 310 3.18 -12.43 -15.32
N LEU A 311 2.91 -11.19 -15.76
CA LEU A 311 1.81 -10.35 -15.26
C LEU A 311 0.42 -10.94 -15.51
N ALA A 312 0.25 -11.78 -16.53
CA ALA A 312 -1.02 -12.49 -16.79
C ALA A 312 -1.48 -13.38 -15.60
N ARG A 313 -0.56 -13.78 -14.74
CA ARG A 313 -0.81 -14.62 -13.56
C ARG A 313 -0.67 -13.85 -12.25
N PHE A 314 -0.54 -12.54 -12.31
CA PHE A 314 -0.47 -11.72 -11.11
C PHE A 314 -1.85 -11.61 -10.46
N GLU A 315 -1.88 -11.84 -9.17
CA GLU A 315 -3.06 -11.64 -8.34
C GLU A 315 -2.87 -10.38 -7.49
N SER A 316 -3.81 -9.44 -7.60
CA SER A 316 -3.77 -8.20 -6.83
C SER A 316 -3.70 -8.48 -5.32
N PRO A 317 -2.94 -7.71 -4.55
CA PRO A 317 -3.00 -7.79 -3.10
C PRO A 317 -4.45 -7.64 -2.60
N ARG A 318 -4.73 -8.20 -1.42
CA ARG A 318 -6.04 -8.02 -0.79
C ARG A 318 -6.41 -6.55 -0.70
N ARG A 319 -7.71 -6.27 -0.86
CA ARG A 319 -8.27 -4.91 -0.78
C ARG A 319 -7.74 -3.95 -1.85
N ARG A 320 -7.40 -4.45 -3.04
CA ARG A 320 -7.02 -3.67 -4.24
C ARG A 320 -7.89 -4.13 -5.41
N GLN A 321 -9.07 -3.51 -5.58
CA GLN A 321 -10.14 -3.96 -6.47
C GLN A 321 -10.51 -5.44 -6.24
N GLU A 322 -10.51 -5.88 -4.99
CA GLU A 322 -10.79 -7.27 -4.63
C GLU A 322 -12.28 -7.58 -4.75
N LEU A 323 -12.65 -8.51 -5.63
CA LEU A 323 -14.01 -9.03 -5.64
C LEU A 323 -14.24 -9.87 -4.38
N ARG A 324 -15.15 -9.40 -3.51
CA ARG A 324 -15.51 -10.08 -2.26
C ARG A 324 -16.60 -11.11 -2.47
N GLY A 325 -17.48 -10.90 -3.45
CA GLY A 325 -18.55 -11.82 -3.83
C GLY A 325 -19.48 -11.23 -4.86
N GLU A 326 -20.37 -12.07 -5.36
CA GLU A 326 -21.39 -11.72 -6.34
C GLU A 326 -22.71 -12.40 -5.99
N VAL A 327 -23.79 -11.64 -5.91
CA VAL A 327 -25.15 -12.11 -5.64
C VAL A 327 -26.10 -11.55 -6.70
N ALA A 328 -26.90 -12.37 -7.35
CA ALA A 328 -27.85 -11.97 -8.40
C ALA A 328 -27.22 -11.08 -9.50
N ASN A 329 -25.98 -11.33 -9.88
CA ASN A 329 -25.15 -10.52 -10.77
C ASN A 329 -24.80 -9.12 -10.19
N ILE A 330 -24.87 -8.89 -8.90
CA ILE A 330 -24.40 -7.68 -8.22
C ILE A 330 -23.05 -8.01 -7.58
N GLN A 331 -22.01 -7.29 -7.98
CA GLN A 331 -20.65 -7.49 -7.48
C GLN A 331 -20.36 -6.57 -6.30
N VAL A 332 -19.72 -7.11 -5.26
CA VAL A 332 -19.19 -6.35 -4.12
C VAL A 332 -17.67 -6.35 -4.19
N ILE A 333 -17.08 -5.17 -4.37
CA ILE A 333 -15.65 -4.95 -4.57
C ILE A 333 -15.08 -4.17 -3.36
N ASP A 334 -13.98 -4.64 -2.80
CA ASP A 334 -13.24 -3.98 -1.72
C ASP A 334 -12.01 -3.28 -2.29
N ASP A 335 -11.83 -1.99 -1.97
CA ASP A 335 -10.66 -1.22 -2.32
C ASP A 335 -10.14 -0.39 -1.16
N PHE A 336 -8.84 -0.28 -1.04
CA PHE A 336 -8.17 0.47 0.02
C PHE A 336 -8.08 1.98 -0.26
N ALA A 337 -8.61 2.46 -1.38
CA ALA A 337 -8.59 3.88 -1.75
C ALA A 337 -9.23 4.73 -0.63
N HIS A 338 -8.49 5.74 -0.18
CA HIS A 338 -8.89 6.64 0.90
C HIS A 338 -8.37 8.07 0.69
N HIS A 339 -7.79 8.37 -0.47
CA HIS A 339 -7.38 9.70 -0.91
C HIS A 339 -8.20 10.06 -2.15
N PRO A 340 -8.62 11.33 -2.36
CA PRO A 340 -9.45 11.71 -3.51
C PRO A 340 -8.91 11.23 -4.86
N THR A 341 -7.61 11.36 -5.09
CA THR A 341 -6.94 10.87 -6.31
C THR A 341 -7.08 9.35 -6.47
N ALA A 342 -6.87 8.59 -5.40
CA ALA A 342 -6.99 7.12 -5.43
C ALA A 342 -8.44 6.67 -5.64
N ILE A 343 -9.42 7.33 -4.99
CA ILE A 343 -10.85 7.09 -5.19
C ILE A 343 -11.22 7.30 -6.66
N ALA A 344 -10.86 8.46 -7.22
CA ALA A 344 -11.14 8.78 -8.61
C ALA A 344 -10.49 7.76 -9.58
N ALA A 345 -9.23 7.42 -9.37
CA ALA A 345 -8.50 6.47 -10.21
C ALA A 345 -9.11 5.06 -10.17
N THR A 346 -9.49 4.58 -8.98
CA THR A 346 -10.18 3.28 -8.81
C THR A 346 -11.51 3.26 -9.56
N LEU A 347 -12.34 4.30 -9.38
CA LEU A 347 -13.65 4.37 -10.04
C LEU A 347 -13.52 4.54 -11.57
N GLN A 348 -12.57 5.33 -12.06
CA GLN A 348 -12.29 5.47 -13.49
C GLN A 348 -11.87 4.14 -14.12
N GLY A 349 -10.96 3.40 -13.49
CA GLY A 349 -10.52 2.09 -13.96
C GLY A 349 -11.66 1.08 -14.02
N LEU A 350 -12.48 1.02 -12.97
CA LEU A 350 -13.66 0.15 -12.93
C LEU A 350 -14.73 0.59 -13.94
N ARG A 351 -14.91 1.90 -14.17
CA ARG A 351 -15.84 2.43 -15.18
C ARG A 351 -15.43 1.98 -16.58
N ALA A 352 -14.17 2.11 -16.94
CA ALA A 352 -13.66 1.67 -18.24
C ALA A 352 -13.86 0.15 -18.45
N ALA A 353 -13.75 -0.64 -17.38
CA ALA A 353 -13.96 -2.10 -17.41
C ALA A 353 -15.44 -2.51 -17.30
N THR A 354 -16.38 -1.55 -17.09
CA THR A 354 -17.79 -1.85 -16.89
C THR A 354 -18.53 -1.72 -18.21
N ALA A 355 -18.68 -2.84 -18.91
CA ALA A 355 -19.46 -2.88 -20.15
C ALA A 355 -20.99 -2.79 -19.91
N ARG A 356 -21.47 -3.12 -18.71
CA ARG A 356 -22.88 -3.22 -18.36
C ARG A 356 -23.10 -2.97 -16.86
N GLY A 357 -24.20 -2.31 -16.49
CA GLY A 357 -24.52 -1.98 -15.11
C GLY A 357 -23.95 -0.65 -14.65
N ARG A 358 -24.14 -0.35 -13.37
CA ARG A 358 -23.74 0.91 -12.74
C ARG A 358 -22.59 0.69 -11.75
N LEU A 359 -21.88 1.76 -11.43
CA LEU A 359 -20.94 1.81 -10.31
C LEU A 359 -21.59 2.54 -9.14
N LEU A 360 -21.73 1.87 -8.01
CA LEU A 360 -22.16 2.44 -6.74
C LEU A 360 -20.89 2.61 -5.87
N ALA A 361 -20.46 3.84 -5.67
CA ALA A 361 -19.29 4.16 -4.84
C ALA A 361 -19.70 4.25 -3.37
N VAL A 362 -18.99 3.55 -2.48
CA VAL A 362 -19.20 3.61 -1.02
C VAL A 362 -17.90 4.08 -0.39
N VAL A 363 -17.91 5.25 0.26
CA VAL A 363 -16.70 5.89 0.78
C VAL A 363 -16.78 6.13 2.28
N GLU A 364 -15.78 5.63 3.02
CA GLU A 364 -15.56 5.94 4.44
C GLU A 364 -14.36 6.89 4.58
N PRO A 365 -14.53 8.19 4.92
CA PRO A 365 -13.45 9.13 5.15
C PRO A 365 -12.83 8.91 6.54
N ARG A 366 -11.91 7.95 6.65
CA ARG A 366 -11.38 7.45 7.92
C ARG A 366 -9.90 7.77 8.16
N SER A 367 -9.07 7.87 7.11
CA SER A 367 -7.64 8.15 7.29
C SER A 367 -7.40 9.44 8.09
N ASN A 368 -6.24 9.58 8.73
CA ASN A 368 -5.91 10.77 9.51
C ASN A 368 -6.07 12.05 8.66
N THR A 369 -5.56 12.06 7.44
CA THR A 369 -5.71 13.20 6.51
C THR A 369 -7.18 13.50 6.21
N MET A 370 -8.00 12.45 5.98
CA MET A 370 -9.43 12.60 5.76
C MET A 370 -10.15 13.16 7.01
N ARG A 371 -9.84 12.63 8.21
CA ARG A 371 -10.42 13.11 9.48
C ARG A 371 -10.10 14.55 9.77
N LEU A 372 -8.89 15.02 9.43
CA LEU A 372 -8.50 16.43 9.54
C LEU A 372 -9.21 17.34 8.52
N GLY A 373 -9.90 16.77 7.52
CA GLY A 373 -10.64 17.53 6.50
C GLY A 373 -9.75 18.30 5.53
N THR A 374 -8.45 18.04 5.49
CA THR A 374 -7.47 18.75 4.66
C THR A 374 -7.78 18.64 3.17
N LEU A 375 -8.35 17.52 2.74
CA LEU A 375 -8.67 17.21 1.34
C LEU A 375 -10.17 17.28 1.03
N ARG A 376 -11.00 17.79 1.95
CA ARG A 376 -12.47 17.80 1.84
C ARG A 376 -12.97 18.41 0.53
N ASP A 377 -12.32 19.48 0.06
CA ASP A 377 -12.75 20.23 -1.14
C ASP A 377 -12.58 19.41 -2.45
N ARG A 378 -11.79 18.33 -2.42
CA ARG A 378 -11.55 17.43 -3.55
C ARG A 378 -12.41 16.15 -3.52
N LEU A 379 -13.12 15.90 -2.40
CA LEU A 379 -13.85 14.64 -2.20
C LEU A 379 -15.07 14.51 -3.11
N ALA A 380 -15.85 15.58 -3.26
CA ALA A 380 -17.06 15.56 -4.10
C ALA A 380 -16.74 15.10 -5.53
N GLU A 381 -15.70 15.67 -6.14
CA GLU A 381 -15.29 15.35 -7.51
C GLU A 381 -14.70 13.96 -7.64
N SER A 382 -14.15 13.39 -6.57
CA SER A 382 -13.50 12.06 -6.61
C SER A 382 -14.44 10.92 -7.00
N VAL A 383 -15.76 11.11 -6.86
CA VAL A 383 -16.77 10.09 -7.21
C VAL A 383 -17.43 10.32 -8.57
N ALA A 384 -16.93 11.26 -9.38
CA ALA A 384 -17.54 11.63 -10.68
C ALA A 384 -17.70 10.46 -11.67
N ALA A 385 -16.84 9.43 -11.57
CA ALA A 385 -16.95 8.23 -12.43
C ALA A 385 -17.99 7.20 -11.95
N ALA A 386 -18.59 7.39 -10.77
CA ALA A 386 -19.70 6.54 -10.28
C ALA A 386 -21.05 6.98 -10.87
N ASP A 387 -22.07 6.14 -10.72
CA ASP A 387 -23.47 6.51 -11.02
C ASP A 387 -24.22 7.01 -9.79
N VAL A 388 -23.83 6.49 -8.60
CA VAL A 388 -24.38 6.89 -7.30
C VAL A 388 -23.25 6.79 -6.28
N ALA A 389 -23.20 7.71 -5.33
CA ALA A 389 -22.25 7.72 -4.24
C ALA A 389 -22.94 7.58 -2.87
N PHE A 390 -22.39 6.74 -2.03
CA PHE A 390 -22.80 6.57 -0.63
C PHE A 390 -21.64 6.95 0.26
N TRP A 391 -21.85 7.93 1.13
CA TRP A 391 -20.87 8.40 2.09
C TRP A 391 -21.26 7.92 3.48
N TYR A 392 -20.31 7.35 4.17
CA TYR A 392 -20.47 6.96 5.57
C TYR A 392 -19.75 7.94 6.48
N ARG A 393 -20.45 8.47 7.47
CA ARG A 393 -19.82 9.31 8.51
C ARG A 393 -19.32 8.41 9.65
N PRO A 394 -18.00 8.16 9.75
CA PRO A 394 -17.46 7.40 10.87
C PRO A 394 -17.51 8.21 12.16
N GLU A 395 -17.54 7.53 13.28
CA GLU A 395 -17.40 8.17 14.60
C GLU A 395 -16.06 8.93 14.69
N GLY A 396 -16.10 10.14 15.27
CA GLY A 396 -14.94 11.01 15.43
C GLY A 396 -14.53 11.75 14.16
N LEU A 397 -15.43 11.91 13.18
CA LEU A 397 -15.26 12.84 12.07
C LEU A 397 -15.84 14.21 12.47
N ASP A 398 -14.96 15.20 12.74
CA ASP A 398 -15.33 16.47 13.33
C ASP A 398 -15.84 17.54 12.35
N TRP A 399 -15.86 17.23 11.05
CA TRP A 399 -16.34 18.15 10.00
C TRP A 399 -17.54 17.57 9.24
N PRO A 400 -18.44 18.43 8.71
CA PRO A 400 -19.68 17.99 8.07
C PRO A 400 -19.45 17.42 6.67
N LEU A 401 -20.12 16.30 6.33
CA LEU A 401 -20.13 15.70 4.98
C LEU A 401 -21.23 16.27 4.07
N GLU A 402 -22.22 16.97 4.61
CA GLU A 402 -23.33 17.55 3.87
C GLU A 402 -22.89 18.46 2.70
N PRO A 403 -21.83 19.29 2.83
CA PRO A 403 -21.32 20.06 1.70
C PRO A 403 -20.76 19.18 0.57
N ILE A 404 -20.16 18.01 0.89
CA ILE A 404 -19.66 17.06 -0.11
C ILE A 404 -20.84 16.45 -0.88
N ILE A 405 -21.90 16.06 -0.15
CA ILE A 405 -23.12 15.53 -0.76
C ILE A 405 -23.75 16.56 -1.70
N ALA A 406 -23.88 17.81 -1.25
CA ALA A 406 -24.46 18.90 -2.03
C ALA A 406 -23.64 19.26 -3.28
N ALA A 407 -22.31 19.10 -3.22
CA ALA A 407 -21.39 19.38 -4.33
C ALA A 407 -21.11 18.16 -5.22
N SER A 408 -21.67 16.99 -4.89
CA SER A 408 -21.42 15.76 -5.63
C SER A 408 -21.88 15.86 -7.10
N PRO A 409 -21.05 15.48 -8.08
CA PRO A 409 -21.44 15.48 -9.49
C PRO A 409 -22.42 14.35 -9.84
N VAL A 410 -22.66 13.42 -8.92
CA VAL A 410 -23.60 12.31 -9.06
C VAL A 410 -24.56 12.27 -7.88
N PRO A 411 -25.72 11.61 -7.99
CA PRO A 411 -26.60 11.38 -6.85
C PRO A 411 -25.84 10.82 -5.67
N ALA A 412 -25.98 11.46 -4.49
CA ALA A 412 -25.20 11.12 -3.32
C ALA A 412 -26.07 10.99 -2.06
N HIS A 413 -25.74 10.01 -1.24
CA HIS A 413 -26.39 9.70 0.03
C HIS A 413 -25.41 9.76 1.18
N LEU A 414 -25.89 10.14 2.36
CA LEU A 414 -25.11 10.18 3.59
C LEU A 414 -25.78 9.30 4.66
N GLU A 415 -25.01 8.37 5.22
CA GLU A 415 -25.43 7.51 6.30
C GLU A 415 -24.44 7.61 7.48
N GLN A 416 -24.95 7.40 8.68
CA GLN A 416 -24.15 7.41 9.92
C GLN A 416 -24.27 6.08 10.68
N ASP A 417 -25.25 5.26 10.30
CA ASP A 417 -25.46 3.91 10.80
C ASP A 417 -25.10 2.90 9.71
N LEU A 418 -24.34 1.86 10.08
CA LEU A 418 -23.83 0.88 9.12
C LEU A 418 -24.94 0.00 8.55
N ASP A 419 -25.92 -0.36 9.38
CA ASP A 419 -27.03 -1.22 8.93
C ASP A 419 -28.01 -0.43 8.03
N ALA A 420 -28.19 0.88 8.32
CA ALA A 420 -28.90 1.79 7.42
C ALA A 420 -28.19 1.95 6.06
N LEU A 421 -26.85 2.07 6.07
CA LEU A 421 -26.06 2.12 4.83
C LEU A 421 -26.23 0.83 4.00
N VAL A 422 -26.15 -0.34 4.64
CA VAL A 422 -26.36 -1.63 3.97
C VAL A 422 -27.77 -1.70 3.38
N ALA A 423 -28.81 -1.31 4.15
CA ALA A 423 -30.20 -1.31 3.67
C ALA A 423 -30.40 -0.38 2.47
N ALA A 424 -29.80 0.82 2.50
CA ALA A 424 -29.86 1.78 1.39
C ALA A 424 -29.17 1.26 0.12
N LEU A 425 -28.01 0.62 0.27
CA LEU A 425 -27.27 -0.01 -0.83
C LEU A 425 -28.08 -1.15 -1.46
N VAL A 426 -28.67 -2.03 -0.66
CA VAL A 426 -29.52 -3.14 -1.13
C VAL A 426 -30.75 -2.61 -1.87
N ALA A 427 -31.41 -1.56 -1.36
CA ALA A 427 -32.57 -0.96 -2.00
C ALA A 427 -32.24 -0.29 -3.34
N GLU A 428 -31.05 0.25 -3.51
CA GLU A 428 -30.58 0.90 -4.74
C GLU A 428 -30.05 -0.11 -5.76
N ALA A 429 -29.45 -1.22 -5.32
CA ALA A 429 -28.73 -2.17 -6.16
C ALA A 429 -29.63 -2.87 -7.20
N ARG A 430 -29.09 -3.09 -8.39
CA ARG A 430 -29.74 -3.76 -9.52
C ARG A 430 -28.81 -4.79 -10.13
N PRO A 431 -29.33 -5.81 -10.83
CA PRO A 431 -28.48 -6.78 -11.52
C PRO A 431 -27.46 -6.10 -12.44
N TYR A 432 -26.21 -6.58 -12.37
CA TYR A 432 -25.01 -6.10 -13.06
C TYR A 432 -24.36 -4.84 -12.44
N ASP A 433 -24.88 -4.32 -11.34
CA ASP A 433 -24.21 -3.25 -10.60
C ASP A 433 -22.96 -3.75 -9.93
N ARG A 434 -21.99 -2.83 -9.77
CA ARG A 434 -20.75 -3.02 -8.98
C ARG A 434 -20.79 -2.07 -7.81
N ILE A 435 -20.81 -2.60 -6.60
CA ILE A 435 -20.73 -1.85 -5.36
C ILE A 435 -19.27 -1.82 -4.93
N VAL A 436 -18.65 -0.64 -4.96
CA VAL A 436 -17.23 -0.44 -4.70
C VAL A 436 -17.07 0.19 -3.33
N VAL A 437 -16.63 -0.60 -2.36
CA VAL A 437 -16.42 -0.17 -0.98
C VAL A 437 -14.99 0.30 -0.80
N MET A 438 -14.80 1.58 -0.48
CA MET A 438 -13.50 2.24 -0.38
C MET A 438 -13.24 2.74 1.05
N SER A 439 -12.28 2.11 1.72
CA SER A 439 -11.87 2.44 3.09
C SER A 439 -10.47 1.90 3.40
N ASN A 440 -9.69 2.60 4.22
CA ASN A 440 -8.43 2.09 4.75
C ASN A 440 -8.59 1.31 6.08
N GLY A 441 -9.82 1.12 6.57
CA GLY A 441 -10.15 0.38 7.77
C GLY A 441 -10.99 -0.88 7.51
N GLY A 442 -11.43 -1.54 8.58
CA GLY A 442 -12.28 -2.73 8.51
C GLY A 442 -13.75 -2.45 8.17
N PHE A 443 -14.16 -1.18 8.18
CA PHE A 443 -15.50 -0.70 7.87
C PHE A 443 -16.64 -1.54 8.48
N GLY A 444 -16.45 -1.94 9.73
CA GLY A 444 -17.45 -2.71 10.49
C GLY A 444 -17.88 -4.03 9.86
N GLY A 445 -17.07 -4.62 8.94
CA GLY A 445 -17.41 -5.84 8.23
C GLY A 445 -18.51 -5.66 7.17
N ILE A 446 -18.63 -4.46 6.58
CA ILE A 446 -19.68 -4.10 5.62
C ILE A 446 -19.79 -5.10 4.46
N HIS A 447 -18.70 -5.67 3.98
CA HIS A 447 -18.69 -6.58 2.82
C HIS A 447 -19.53 -7.83 3.08
N GLU A 448 -19.29 -8.49 4.21
CA GLU A 448 -20.04 -9.69 4.61
C GLU A 448 -21.51 -9.36 4.91
N LYS A 449 -21.77 -8.26 5.61
CA LYS A 449 -23.14 -7.78 5.87
C LYS A 449 -23.90 -7.51 4.58
N LEU A 450 -23.24 -6.85 3.61
CA LEU A 450 -23.84 -6.51 2.34
C LEU A 450 -24.14 -7.75 1.48
N LEU A 451 -23.20 -8.70 1.41
CA LEU A 451 -23.43 -9.96 0.68
C LEU A 451 -24.61 -10.75 1.25
N VAL A 452 -24.69 -10.89 2.59
CA VAL A 452 -25.82 -11.55 3.25
C VAL A 452 -27.14 -10.82 2.98
N ALA A 453 -27.15 -9.48 3.05
CA ALA A 453 -28.36 -8.70 2.82
C ALA A 453 -28.83 -8.75 1.35
N LEU A 454 -27.89 -8.78 0.37
CA LEU A 454 -28.20 -8.99 -1.04
C LEU A 454 -28.78 -10.38 -1.31
N GLU A 455 -28.27 -11.43 -0.67
CA GLU A 455 -28.83 -12.80 -0.76
C GLU A 455 -30.28 -12.86 -0.29
N VAL A 456 -30.61 -12.15 0.80
CA VAL A 456 -31.97 -12.10 1.33
C VAL A 456 -32.93 -11.33 0.41
N ALA A 457 -32.45 -10.27 -0.26
CA ALA A 457 -33.28 -9.38 -1.06
C ALA A 457 -33.40 -9.80 -2.52
N HIS A 458 -32.39 -10.44 -3.10
CA HIS A 458 -32.27 -10.71 -4.54
C HIS A 458 -31.93 -12.18 -4.87
N GLY A 459 -31.60 -13.00 -3.85
CA GLY A 459 -31.21 -14.41 -3.96
C GLY A 459 -32.34 -15.43 -4.14
#